data_12c592885aa09f8e4fe10fb059a06adc
#
_entry.id   12c592885aa09f8e4fe10fb059a06adc
#
_cell.length_a   1.000
_cell.length_b   1.000
_cell.length_c   1.000
_cell.angle_alpha   90.00
_cell.angle_beta   90.00
_cell.angle_gamma   90.00
#
_symmetry.space_group_name_H-M   'P 1'
#
loop_
_entity.id
_entity.type
_entity.pdbx_description
1 polymer ?
#
loop_
_entity_poly.entity_id
_entity_poly.type
_entity_poly.pdbx_seq_one_letter_code
_entity_poly.pdbx_strand_id
1 'polypeptide(L)'
;MLLKGFEVELFTGTFFGENVGVASTITEELLDFVKEPDQRNLEYITVPDKRYAVLKHALLLPRQKLRKWLSCKKLTILPGSTLSLGNTKIFERSDSENSYHSFIEKNYGTNVVTASIHINLGIENLSLLFSALRLVRCEASLFLALSASSPFLEGQATGAHSQRWVQFPKTPSNVPLFVDHAHYVAWVEEQLGQGSMQNERHLWTSVRPNGPERPHVLNRLELRICDLVADVDLLLAITALLELRIINLKNNMKKFDPIEASSKTQEELALLADENDLIAAQSSLDANLFHWKNGKQIKCRDWINELLLDVTPLAK
;
A
#
# COMPACT_ATOMS: atom_id res chain seq x y z
N MET A 1 2.88 0.39 -21.88
CA MET A 1 2.59 1.11 -20.61
C MET A 1 1.21 0.68 -20.11
N LEU A 2 1.11 0.32 -18.81
CA LEU A 2 -0.12 -0.03 -18.12
C LEU A 2 -0.90 1.24 -17.71
N LEU A 3 -2.21 1.11 -17.46
CA LEU A 3 -2.96 2.12 -16.72
C LEU A 3 -2.48 2.15 -15.28
N LYS A 4 -2.31 3.34 -14.71
CA LYS A 4 -1.87 3.56 -13.33
C LYS A 4 -2.78 4.55 -12.63
N GLY A 5 -3.13 4.26 -11.37
CA GLY A 5 -3.90 5.13 -10.51
C GLY A 5 -3.41 5.04 -9.07
N PHE A 6 -3.76 6.02 -8.27
CA PHE A 6 -3.30 6.13 -6.88
C PHE A 6 -4.47 6.41 -5.96
N GLU A 7 -4.45 5.78 -4.81
CA GLU A 7 -5.20 6.16 -3.62
C GLU A 7 -4.18 6.75 -2.65
N VAL A 8 -4.39 7.97 -2.19
CA VAL A 8 -3.40 8.72 -1.40
C VAL A 8 -4.05 9.19 -0.12
N GLU A 9 -3.64 8.60 0.98
CA GLU A 9 -4.08 8.99 2.31
C GLU A 9 -3.16 10.08 2.87
N LEU A 10 -3.74 11.05 3.59
CA LEU A 10 -3.04 12.23 4.13
C LEU A 10 -3.50 12.53 5.54
N PHE A 11 -2.56 12.89 6.42
CA PHE A 11 -2.87 13.48 7.71
C PHE A 11 -2.98 15.00 7.63
N THR A 12 -3.88 15.55 8.45
CA THR A 12 -4.03 16.99 8.68
C THR A 12 -3.60 17.38 10.09
N GLY A 13 -3.09 18.60 10.23
CA GLY A 13 -2.65 19.08 11.55
C GLY A 13 -2.14 20.51 11.55
N THR A 14 -1.60 20.91 12.70
CA THR A 14 -1.00 22.23 12.92
C THR A 14 0.39 22.32 12.26
N PHE A 15 0.91 23.53 12.11
CA PHE A 15 2.30 23.76 11.68
C PHE A 15 3.35 23.25 12.69
N PHE A 16 2.93 22.92 13.90
CA PHE A 16 3.79 22.32 14.93
C PHE A 16 3.79 20.78 14.92
N GLY A 17 3.03 20.17 13.97
CA GLY A 17 2.99 18.73 13.75
C GLY A 17 1.90 17.98 14.51
N GLU A 18 1.08 18.68 15.32
CA GLU A 18 -0.05 18.06 16.02
C GLU A 18 -1.15 17.66 15.02
N ASN A 19 -1.58 16.41 15.07
CA ASN A 19 -2.68 15.94 14.22
C ASN A 19 -4.01 16.60 14.64
N VAL A 20 -4.77 17.11 13.67
CA VAL A 20 -6.08 17.74 13.89
C VAL A 20 -7.09 17.12 12.92
N GLY A 21 -8.20 16.62 13.47
CA GLY A 21 -9.26 15.97 12.72
C GLY A 21 -10.19 16.99 12.06
N VAL A 22 -10.19 17.02 10.72
CA VAL A 22 -11.05 17.91 9.91
C VAL A 22 -11.60 17.23 8.64
N ALA A 23 -11.48 15.90 8.56
CA ALA A 23 -11.86 15.17 7.34
C ALA A 23 -13.33 15.37 6.95
N SER A 24 -14.26 15.36 7.90
CA SER A 24 -15.69 15.58 7.61
C SER A 24 -15.94 16.94 6.96
N THR A 25 -15.35 18.01 7.51
CA THR A 25 -15.50 19.38 6.94
C THR A 25 -14.84 19.48 5.55
N ILE A 26 -13.67 18.85 5.37
CA ILE A 26 -12.98 18.86 4.07
C ILE A 26 -13.83 18.20 3.00
N THR A 27 -14.40 17.04 3.27
CA THR A 27 -15.17 16.27 2.27
C THR A 27 -16.51 16.89 1.92
N GLU A 28 -17.05 17.79 2.75
CA GLU A 28 -18.23 18.62 2.43
C GLU A 28 -17.87 19.75 1.45
N GLU A 29 -16.67 20.33 1.54
CA GLU A 29 -16.25 21.48 0.76
C GLU A 29 -15.37 21.12 -0.45
N LEU A 30 -14.62 20.04 -0.39
CA LEU A 30 -13.70 19.56 -1.42
C LEU A 30 -14.07 18.14 -1.89
N LEU A 31 -14.84 18.05 -2.97
CA LEU A 31 -15.38 16.80 -3.53
C LEU A 31 -14.30 15.82 -4.06
N ASP A 32 -13.06 16.27 -4.19
CA ASP A 32 -11.93 15.42 -4.59
C ASP A 32 -11.49 14.44 -3.48
N PHE A 33 -11.99 14.62 -2.23
CA PHE A 33 -11.57 13.87 -1.06
C PHE A 33 -12.68 12.99 -0.50
N VAL A 34 -12.28 11.88 0.12
CA VAL A 34 -13.15 10.97 0.86
C VAL A 34 -12.65 10.82 2.30
N LYS A 35 -13.58 10.48 3.19
CA LYS A 35 -13.28 10.25 4.62
C LYS A 35 -12.64 8.88 4.79
N GLU A 36 -11.58 8.84 5.59
CA GLU A 36 -11.13 7.63 6.25
C GLU A 36 -11.87 7.43 7.60
N PRO A 37 -11.77 6.27 8.26
CA PRO A 37 -12.46 6.02 9.52
C PRO A 37 -12.17 7.04 10.64
N ASP A 38 -10.96 7.64 10.64
CA ASP A 38 -10.56 8.66 11.62
C ASP A 38 -10.55 10.06 11.00
N GLN A 39 -11.01 11.07 11.74
CA GLN A 39 -11.11 12.47 11.30
C GLN A 39 -9.78 13.12 10.91
N ARG A 40 -8.66 12.60 11.42
CA ARG A 40 -7.32 13.14 11.18
C ARG A 40 -6.73 12.68 9.84
N ASN A 41 -7.38 11.67 9.21
CA ASN A 41 -6.97 11.08 7.94
C ASN A 41 -8.05 11.29 6.86
N LEU A 42 -7.61 11.50 5.64
CA LEU A 42 -8.49 11.63 4.46
C LEU A 42 -7.76 11.09 3.23
N GLU A 43 -8.52 10.67 2.23
CA GLU A 43 -8.01 10.08 1.01
C GLU A 43 -8.43 10.89 -0.22
N TYR A 44 -7.59 10.90 -1.26
CA TYR A 44 -8.02 11.24 -2.61
C TYR A 44 -7.57 10.16 -3.60
N ILE A 45 -8.36 9.99 -4.67
CA ILE A 45 -8.14 8.98 -5.70
C ILE A 45 -7.89 9.67 -7.03
N THR A 46 -6.81 9.27 -7.73
CA THR A 46 -6.52 9.84 -9.05
C THR A 46 -7.27 9.11 -10.15
N VAL A 47 -7.63 9.83 -11.20
CA VAL A 47 -8.10 9.21 -12.45
C VAL A 47 -6.91 8.43 -13.06
N PRO A 48 -7.09 7.15 -13.43
CA PRO A 48 -6.01 6.36 -14.01
C PRO A 48 -5.57 6.87 -15.39
N ASP A 49 -4.26 6.94 -15.62
CA ASP A 49 -3.67 7.27 -16.93
C ASP A 49 -2.40 6.41 -17.20
N LYS A 50 -2.00 6.34 -18.47
CA LYS A 50 -0.75 5.68 -18.88
C LYS A 50 0.44 6.62 -18.81
N ARG A 51 0.23 7.93 -18.93
CA ARG A 51 1.24 8.97 -19.07
C ARG A 51 1.67 9.52 -17.72
N TYR A 52 2.93 9.41 -17.37
CA TYR A 52 3.49 9.88 -16.11
C TYR A 52 3.31 11.39 -15.88
N ALA A 53 3.40 12.21 -16.95
CA ALA A 53 3.17 13.65 -16.85
C ALA A 53 1.74 13.99 -16.39
N VAL A 54 0.73 13.25 -16.87
CA VAL A 54 -0.67 13.41 -16.44
C VAL A 54 -0.84 12.96 -14.99
N LEU A 55 -0.24 11.83 -14.62
CA LEU A 55 -0.27 11.33 -13.24
C LEU A 55 0.40 12.28 -12.26
N LYS A 56 1.52 12.90 -12.65
CA LYS A 56 2.17 13.93 -11.83
C LYS A 56 1.22 15.07 -11.50
N HIS A 57 0.50 15.58 -12.49
CA HIS A 57 -0.48 16.65 -12.29
C HIS A 57 -1.65 16.17 -11.41
N ALA A 58 -2.18 14.96 -11.65
CA ALA A 58 -3.27 14.37 -10.87
C ALA A 58 -2.90 14.14 -9.40
N LEU A 59 -1.63 13.87 -9.10
CA LEU A 59 -1.13 13.73 -7.73
C LEU A 59 -0.92 15.08 -7.03
N LEU A 60 -0.49 16.11 -7.76
CA LEU A 60 -0.18 17.42 -7.18
C LEU A 60 -1.42 18.28 -6.93
N LEU A 61 -2.37 18.30 -7.87
CA LEU A 61 -3.51 19.21 -7.83
C LEU A 61 -4.39 19.07 -6.57
N PRO A 62 -4.81 17.86 -6.13
CA PRO A 62 -5.58 17.73 -4.90
C PRO A 62 -4.80 18.21 -3.67
N ARG A 63 -3.50 17.90 -3.57
CA ARG A 63 -2.66 18.36 -2.45
C ARG A 63 -2.54 19.88 -2.40
N GLN A 64 -2.46 20.56 -3.56
CA GLN A 64 -2.44 22.03 -3.64
C GLN A 64 -3.76 22.64 -3.19
N LYS A 65 -4.90 22.10 -3.65
CA LYS A 65 -6.24 22.51 -3.21
C LYS A 65 -6.40 22.36 -1.70
N LEU A 66 -6.02 21.22 -1.16
CA LEU A 66 -6.10 20.92 0.27
C LEU A 66 -5.24 21.88 1.09
N ARG A 67 -3.97 22.13 0.69
CA ARG A 67 -3.09 23.06 1.38
C ARG A 67 -3.68 24.48 1.41
N LYS A 68 -4.27 24.93 0.31
CA LYS A 68 -4.93 26.25 0.24
C LYS A 68 -6.11 26.32 1.22
N TRP A 69 -6.93 25.29 1.28
CA TRP A 69 -8.07 25.20 2.20
C TRP A 69 -7.61 25.18 3.67
N LEU A 70 -6.64 24.32 4.01
CA LEU A 70 -6.08 24.19 5.35
C LEU A 70 -5.42 25.49 5.83
N SER A 71 -4.71 26.20 4.97
CA SER A 71 -4.00 27.44 5.33
C SER A 71 -4.93 28.52 5.88
N CYS A 72 -6.17 28.60 5.38
CA CYS A 72 -7.20 29.53 5.88
C CYS A 72 -7.62 29.18 7.33
N LYS A 73 -7.38 27.97 7.77
CA LYS A 73 -7.69 27.47 9.12
C LYS A 73 -6.44 27.33 10.00
N LYS A 74 -5.29 27.85 9.55
CA LYS A 74 -3.96 27.71 10.20
C LYS A 74 -3.51 26.25 10.37
N LEU A 75 -3.95 25.38 9.46
CA LEU A 75 -3.60 23.98 9.38
C LEU A 75 -2.76 23.67 8.14
N THR A 76 -2.19 22.49 8.08
CA THR A 76 -1.39 21.97 6.95
C THR A 76 -1.58 20.47 6.77
N ILE A 77 -1.07 19.93 5.64
CA ILE A 77 -0.88 18.49 5.47
C ILE A 77 0.37 18.11 6.26
N LEU A 78 0.24 17.09 7.12
CA LEU A 78 1.38 16.54 7.84
C LEU A 78 2.08 15.47 7.01
N PRO A 79 3.42 15.40 7.04
CA PRO A 79 4.18 14.30 6.46
C PRO A 79 4.10 13.05 7.33
N GLY A 80 4.46 11.90 6.75
CA GLY A 80 4.54 10.63 7.45
C GLY A 80 3.25 9.81 7.41
N SER A 81 3.37 8.57 7.86
CA SER A 81 2.33 7.54 7.70
C SER A 81 1.71 7.09 9.02
N THR A 82 2.05 7.71 10.14
CA THR A 82 1.55 7.43 11.49
C THR A 82 1.14 8.72 12.21
N LEU A 83 0.45 8.60 13.33
CA LEU A 83 0.17 9.72 14.24
C LEU A 83 1.48 10.13 14.95
N SER A 84 2.36 10.82 14.23
CA SER A 84 3.73 11.13 14.69
C SER A 84 3.74 11.95 15.99
N LEU A 85 2.88 12.95 16.10
CA LEU A 85 2.65 13.75 17.32
C LEU A 85 1.18 13.69 17.77
N GLY A 86 0.41 12.76 17.21
CA GLY A 86 -1.00 12.60 17.52
C GLY A 86 -1.25 11.70 18.72
N ASN A 87 -2.46 11.81 19.28
CA ASN A 87 -2.92 10.94 20.34
C ASN A 87 -3.38 9.59 19.77
N THR A 88 -2.70 8.52 20.12
CA THR A 88 -3.04 7.15 19.71
C THR A 88 -4.04 6.45 20.64
N LYS A 89 -4.43 7.08 21.75
CA LYS A 89 -5.41 6.53 22.69
C LYS A 89 -6.86 6.84 22.30
N ILE A 90 -7.07 7.84 21.44
CA ILE A 90 -8.37 8.31 21.03
C ILE A 90 -8.54 8.06 19.54
N PHE A 91 -9.59 7.33 19.18
CA PHE A 91 -10.06 7.19 17.81
C PHE A 91 -11.09 8.31 17.55
N GLU A 92 -10.79 9.21 16.61
CA GLU A 92 -11.65 10.34 16.27
C GLU A 92 -12.55 9.97 15.08
N ARG A 93 -13.66 9.28 15.35
CA ARG A 93 -14.52 8.73 14.30
C ARG A 93 -15.02 9.80 13.34
N SER A 94 -14.81 9.60 12.03
CA SER A 94 -15.21 10.53 10.97
C SER A 94 -16.69 10.42 10.60
N ASP A 95 -17.32 9.26 10.85
CA ASP A 95 -18.72 8.98 10.59
C ASP A 95 -19.28 8.11 11.71
N SER A 96 -20.08 8.72 12.61
CA SER A 96 -20.67 8.06 13.76
C SER A 96 -21.70 6.99 13.39
N GLU A 97 -22.36 7.13 12.24
CA GLU A 97 -23.41 6.24 11.78
C GLU A 97 -22.87 5.03 11.00
N ASN A 98 -21.60 5.05 10.60
CA ASN A 98 -20.99 3.98 9.83
C ASN A 98 -20.65 2.78 10.71
N SER A 99 -21.39 1.68 10.55
CA SER A 99 -21.20 0.44 11.31
C SER A 99 -19.83 -0.21 11.09
N TYR A 100 -19.25 -0.05 9.89
CA TYR A 100 -17.90 -0.56 9.58
C TYR A 100 -16.82 0.24 10.34
N HIS A 101 -16.97 1.57 10.48
CA HIS A 101 -16.06 2.37 11.31
C HIS A 101 -16.14 1.95 12.79
N SER A 102 -17.35 1.62 13.27
CA SER A 102 -17.54 1.10 14.64
C SER A 102 -16.84 -0.24 14.85
N PHE A 103 -16.91 -1.12 13.84
CA PHE A 103 -16.20 -2.40 13.88
C PHE A 103 -14.66 -2.21 13.90
N ILE A 104 -14.15 -1.32 13.03
CA ILE A 104 -12.71 -1.01 12.96
C ILE A 104 -12.21 -0.46 14.30
N GLU A 105 -12.87 0.56 14.85
CA GLU A 105 -12.48 1.16 16.12
C GLU A 105 -12.45 0.12 17.26
N LYS A 106 -13.49 -0.72 17.36
CA LYS A 106 -13.60 -1.73 18.41
C LYS A 106 -12.51 -2.80 18.34
N ASN A 107 -12.12 -3.24 17.12
CA ASN A 107 -11.23 -4.38 16.95
C ASN A 107 -9.76 -3.98 16.77
N TYR A 108 -9.48 -2.80 16.27
CA TYR A 108 -8.12 -2.39 15.88
C TYR A 108 -7.68 -1.08 16.52
N GLY A 109 -8.62 -0.28 17.05
CA GLY A 109 -8.30 1.04 17.61
C GLY A 109 -7.55 1.91 16.64
N THR A 110 -6.60 2.69 17.14
CA THR A 110 -5.79 3.61 16.31
C THR A 110 -4.67 2.95 15.52
N ASN A 111 -4.45 1.64 15.63
CA ASN A 111 -3.45 0.93 14.82
C ASN A 111 -3.74 1.04 13.30
N VAL A 112 -5.00 1.26 12.92
CA VAL A 112 -5.41 1.48 11.53
C VAL A 112 -5.40 2.94 11.11
N VAL A 113 -5.17 3.88 12.03
CA VAL A 113 -5.09 5.32 11.73
C VAL A 113 -3.72 5.62 11.17
N THR A 114 -3.56 5.32 9.90
CA THR A 114 -2.31 5.44 9.15
C THR A 114 -2.56 6.13 7.83
N ALA A 115 -1.51 6.71 7.23
CA ALA A 115 -1.57 7.28 5.89
C ALA A 115 -0.64 6.51 4.96
N SER A 116 -1.16 6.06 3.83
CA SER A 116 -0.44 5.26 2.84
C SER A 116 -0.63 5.76 1.43
N ILE A 117 0.11 5.17 0.51
CA ILE A 117 -0.16 5.28 -0.92
C ILE A 117 -0.41 3.88 -1.47
N HIS A 118 -1.57 3.71 -2.09
CA HIS A 118 -1.84 2.51 -2.86
C HIS A 118 -1.56 2.78 -4.34
N ILE A 119 -0.76 1.92 -4.97
CA ILE A 119 -0.43 2.01 -6.38
C ILE A 119 -1.25 0.94 -7.12
N ASN A 120 -2.16 1.39 -7.98
CA ASN A 120 -3.03 0.53 -8.78
C ASN A 120 -2.48 0.41 -10.20
N LEU A 121 -2.27 -0.82 -10.69
CA LEU A 121 -1.85 -1.11 -12.07
C LEU A 121 -2.90 -1.95 -12.79
N GLY A 122 -3.42 -1.45 -13.91
CA GLY A 122 -4.43 -2.14 -14.73
C GLY A 122 -3.86 -3.35 -15.44
N ILE A 123 -4.42 -4.53 -15.16
CA ILE A 123 -4.07 -5.82 -15.76
C ILE A 123 -5.36 -6.61 -15.96
N GLU A 124 -5.87 -6.63 -17.20
CA GLU A 124 -7.13 -7.30 -17.52
C GLU A 124 -6.99 -8.82 -17.69
N ASN A 125 -5.81 -9.29 -18.12
CA ASN A 125 -5.53 -10.71 -18.25
C ASN A 125 -5.33 -11.35 -16.87
N LEU A 126 -6.25 -12.20 -16.42
CA LEU A 126 -6.25 -12.81 -15.09
C LEU A 126 -5.01 -13.68 -14.84
N SER A 127 -4.52 -14.44 -15.83
CA SER A 127 -3.31 -15.23 -15.66
C SER A 127 -2.10 -14.33 -15.36
N LEU A 128 -1.95 -13.24 -16.11
CA LEU A 128 -0.89 -12.25 -15.85
C LEU A 128 -1.12 -11.54 -14.50
N LEU A 129 -2.36 -11.22 -14.15
CA LEU A 129 -2.69 -10.57 -12.89
C LEU A 129 -2.25 -11.41 -11.69
N PHE A 130 -2.55 -12.72 -11.68
CA PHE A 130 -2.17 -13.59 -10.58
C PHE A 130 -0.66 -13.90 -10.56
N SER A 131 -0.01 -14.02 -11.72
CA SER A 131 1.46 -14.11 -11.77
C SER A 131 2.12 -12.83 -11.26
N ALA A 132 1.61 -11.65 -11.64
CA ALA A 132 2.08 -10.37 -11.13
C ALA A 132 1.83 -10.22 -9.62
N LEU A 133 0.67 -10.66 -9.15
CA LEU A 133 0.32 -10.65 -7.73
C LEU A 133 1.34 -11.45 -6.90
N ARG A 134 1.68 -12.66 -7.35
CA ARG A 134 2.69 -13.52 -6.68
C ARG A 134 4.07 -12.87 -6.67
N LEU A 135 4.52 -12.35 -7.82
CA LEU A 135 5.81 -11.69 -7.91
C LEU A 135 5.88 -10.46 -7.00
N VAL A 136 4.89 -9.58 -7.10
CA VAL A 136 4.86 -8.33 -6.32
C VAL A 136 4.70 -8.63 -4.83
N ARG A 137 3.97 -9.69 -4.44
CA ARG A 137 3.89 -10.13 -3.05
C ARG A 137 5.26 -10.54 -2.50
N CYS A 138 6.05 -11.30 -3.27
CA CYS A 138 7.40 -11.72 -2.88
C CYS A 138 8.42 -10.58 -2.89
N GLU A 139 8.13 -9.47 -3.56
CA GLU A 139 9.00 -8.29 -3.69
C GLU A 139 8.44 -7.04 -2.98
N ALA A 140 7.29 -7.15 -2.29
CA ALA A 140 6.61 -6.03 -1.64
C ALA A 140 7.49 -5.30 -0.63
N SER A 141 8.31 -6.02 0.11
CA SER A 141 9.30 -5.50 1.05
C SER A 141 10.28 -4.49 0.43
N LEU A 142 10.61 -4.62 -0.86
CA LEU A 142 11.48 -3.67 -1.57
C LEU A 142 10.76 -2.32 -1.78
N PHE A 143 9.47 -2.35 -2.10
CA PHE A 143 8.64 -1.15 -2.26
C PHE A 143 8.37 -0.46 -0.91
N LEU A 144 8.20 -1.24 0.16
CA LEU A 144 8.17 -0.69 1.51
C LEU A 144 9.49 0.00 1.85
N ALA A 145 10.63 -0.66 1.59
CA ALA A 145 11.94 -0.09 1.87
C ALA A 145 12.21 1.22 1.13
N LEU A 146 11.73 1.35 -0.12
CA LEU A 146 11.84 2.57 -0.93
C LEU A 146 10.93 3.70 -0.45
N SER A 147 9.83 3.38 0.25
CA SER A 147 8.81 4.34 0.67
C SER A 147 8.79 4.61 2.18
N ALA A 148 9.51 3.83 3.00
CA ALA A 148 9.49 3.91 4.46
C ALA A 148 9.73 5.34 4.96
N SER A 149 8.74 5.90 5.68
CA SER A 149 8.73 7.30 6.11
C SER A 149 7.99 7.55 7.43
N SER A 150 7.85 6.52 8.27
CA SER A 150 7.08 6.60 9.52
C SER A 150 7.85 6.10 10.75
N PRO A 151 9.00 6.72 11.11
CA PRO A 151 9.80 6.27 12.25
C PRO A 151 9.28 6.76 13.61
N PHE A 152 8.25 7.62 13.64
CA PHE A 152 7.76 8.23 14.87
C PHE A 152 6.31 7.85 15.18
N LEU A 153 5.98 7.74 16.48
CA LEU A 153 4.63 7.55 17.01
C LEU A 153 4.52 8.26 18.36
N GLU A 154 3.48 9.07 18.57
CA GLU A 154 3.28 9.84 19.83
C GLU A 154 4.53 10.63 20.29
N GLY A 155 5.25 11.24 19.37
CA GLY A 155 6.46 12.01 19.67
C GLY A 155 7.71 11.18 20.00
N GLN A 156 7.63 9.86 19.90
CA GLN A 156 8.74 8.95 20.18
C GLN A 156 9.27 8.30 18.92
N ALA A 157 10.59 8.15 18.82
CA ALA A 157 11.21 7.30 17.81
C ALA A 157 10.96 5.83 18.16
N THR A 158 10.36 5.09 17.24
CA THR A 158 9.94 3.70 17.49
C THR A 158 11.05 2.67 17.28
N GLY A 159 12.11 3.06 16.57
CA GLY A 159 13.17 2.16 16.12
C GLY A 159 12.85 1.47 14.78
N ALA A 160 11.64 1.57 14.28
CA ALA A 160 11.29 1.10 12.95
C ALA A 160 11.37 2.23 11.92
N HIS A 161 11.68 1.91 10.66
CA HIS A 161 11.65 2.87 9.55
C HIS A 161 10.22 3.05 8.99
N SER A 162 9.40 2.00 9.05
CA SER A 162 7.96 2.05 8.78
C SER A 162 7.18 1.52 9.98
N GLN A 163 6.94 2.38 10.98
CA GLN A 163 6.05 2.07 12.11
C GLN A 163 4.63 1.78 11.62
N ARG A 164 4.20 2.42 10.54
CA ARG A 164 2.91 2.14 9.90
C ARG A 164 2.74 0.64 9.64
N TRP A 165 3.70 0.02 8.96
CA TRP A 165 3.59 -1.40 8.60
C TRP A 165 3.71 -2.33 9.82
N VAL A 166 4.51 -1.93 10.83
CA VAL A 166 4.64 -2.68 12.08
C VAL A 166 3.31 -2.74 12.85
N GLN A 167 2.57 -1.62 12.91
CA GLN A 167 1.34 -1.53 13.71
C GLN A 167 0.08 -1.93 12.95
N PHE A 168 0.09 -1.83 11.60
CA PHE A 168 -1.10 -2.06 10.80
C PHE A 168 -1.54 -3.53 10.87
N PRO A 169 -2.79 -3.81 11.27
CA PRO A 169 -3.26 -5.17 11.44
C PRO A 169 -3.44 -5.87 10.09
N LYS A 170 -2.63 -6.90 9.84
CA LYS A 170 -2.82 -7.78 8.70
C LYS A 170 -4.09 -8.62 8.88
N THR A 171 -4.97 -8.61 7.90
CA THR A 171 -6.26 -9.31 7.94
C THR A 171 -6.58 -9.96 6.60
N PRO A 172 -6.87 -11.27 6.59
CA PRO A 172 -6.60 -12.24 7.64
C PRO A 172 -5.10 -12.38 7.96
N SER A 173 -4.77 -12.99 9.10
CA SER A 173 -3.37 -13.14 9.54
C SER A 173 -2.51 -13.91 8.56
N ASN A 174 -3.10 -14.90 7.89
CA ASN A 174 -2.44 -15.75 6.90
C ASN A 174 -3.10 -15.58 5.53
N VAL A 175 -2.39 -14.96 4.60
CA VAL A 175 -2.84 -14.78 3.21
C VAL A 175 -1.95 -15.62 2.31
N PRO A 176 -2.48 -16.62 1.56
CA PRO A 176 -1.68 -17.46 0.69
C PRO A 176 -1.15 -16.70 -0.54
N LEU A 177 -0.14 -17.24 -1.20
CA LEU A 177 0.12 -16.90 -2.59
C LEU A 177 -0.96 -17.54 -3.46
N PHE A 178 -1.82 -16.74 -4.07
CA PHE A 178 -2.91 -17.28 -4.89
C PHE A 178 -2.38 -17.88 -6.20
N VAL A 179 -2.75 -19.13 -6.46
CA VAL A 179 -2.36 -19.83 -7.71
C VAL A 179 -3.02 -19.17 -8.92
N ASP A 180 -4.34 -18.94 -8.81
CA ASP A 180 -5.16 -18.35 -9.86
C ASP A 180 -6.40 -17.66 -9.28
N HIS A 181 -7.28 -17.21 -10.17
CA HIS A 181 -8.51 -16.52 -9.80
C HIS A 181 -9.49 -17.42 -9.04
N ALA A 182 -9.61 -18.68 -9.43
CA ALA A 182 -10.54 -19.61 -8.77
C ALA A 182 -10.12 -19.88 -7.32
N HIS A 183 -8.81 -20.09 -7.09
CA HIS A 183 -8.25 -20.19 -5.73
C HIS A 183 -8.51 -18.94 -4.90
N TYR A 184 -8.33 -17.74 -5.49
CA TYR A 184 -8.60 -16.47 -4.79
C TYR A 184 -10.07 -16.33 -4.39
N VAL A 185 -11.01 -16.61 -5.30
CA VAL A 185 -12.46 -16.55 -5.03
C VAL A 185 -12.84 -17.50 -3.91
N ALA A 186 -12.47 -18.79 -4.02
CA ALA A 186 -12.78 -19.80 -3.02
C ALA A 186 -12.23 -19.43 -1.63
N TRP A 187 -10.99 -18.93 -1.57
CA TRP A 187 -10.38 -18.49 -0.32
C TRP A 187 -11.10 -17.27 0.29
N VAL A 188 -11.46 -16.27 -0.52
CA VAL A 188 -12.20 -15.09 -0.02
C VAL A 188 -13.56 -15.49 0.53
N GLU A 189 -14.32 -16.35 -0.18
CA GLU A 189 -15.61 -16.85 0.27
C GLU A 189 -15.49 -17.64 1.58
N GLU A 190 -14.44 -18.44 1.73
CA GLU A 190 -14.14 -19.14 2.97
C GLU A 190 -13.87 -18.16 4.12
N GLN A 191 -13.03 -17.12 3.92
CA GLN A 191 -12.70 -16.13 4.95
C GLN A 191 -13.94 -15.32 5.37
N LEU A 192 -14.81 -14.98 4.43
CA LEU A 192 -16.09 -14.31 4.72
C LEU A 192 -17.03 -15.25 5.49
N GLY A 193 -17.12 -16.51 5.10
CA GLY A 193 -17.95 -17.53 5.77
C GLY A 193 -17.50 -17.83 7.20
N GLN A 194 -16.20 -17.78 7.47
CA GLN A 194 -15.61 -17.96 8.79
C GLN A 194 -15.66 -16.68 9.66
N GLY A 195 -15.99 -15.52 9.07
CA GLY A 195 -16.01 -14.22 9.76
C GLY A 195 -14.62 -13.63 10.05
N SER A 196 -13.56 -14.15 9.44
CA SER A 196 -12.20 -13.58 9.52
C SER A 196 -12.07 -12.29 8.72
N MET A 197 -12.95 -12.07 7.75
CA MET A 197 -13.17 -10.79 7.05
C MET A 197 -14.63 -10.36 7.17
N GLN A 198 -14.87 -9.04 7.30
CA GLN A 198 -16.23 -8.46 7.33
C GLN A 198 -16.82 -8.29 5.92
N ASN A 199 -15.97 -8.06 4.94
CA ASN A 199 -16.29 -7.90 3.53
C ASN A 199 -15.00 -8.04 2.72
N GLU A 200 -15.08 -8.00 1.40
CA GLU A 200 -13.95 -8.19 0.48
C GLU A 200 -12.90 -7.06 0.57
N ARG A 201 -13.29 -5.88 1.10
CA ARG A 201 -12.35 -4.77 1.34
C ARG A 201 -11.45 -5.02 2.53
N HIS A 202 -11.85 -5.94 3.44
CA HIS A 202 -11.11 -6.28 4.66
C HIS A 202 -9.93 -7.24 4.39
N LEU A 203 -9.54 -7.45 3.14
CA LEU A 203 -8.26 -8.09 2.80
C LEU A 203 -7.15 -7.05 2.90
N TRP A 204 -6.52 -6.98 4.08
CA TRP A 204 -5.43 -6.05 4.40
C TRP A 204 -4.08 -6.77 4.32
N THR A 205 -3.46 -6.68 3.19
CA THR A 205 -2.18 -7.32 2.85
C THR A 205 -1.31 -6.36 2.04
N SER A 206 -0.03 -6.69 1.83
CA SER A 206 0.93 -5.84 1.09
C SER A 206 0.52 -5.58 -0.35
N VAL A 207 -0.11 -6.55 -1.00
CA VAL A 207 -0.63 -6.44 -2.37
C VAL A 207 -1.87 -7.32 -2.51
N ARG A 208 -2.89 -6.85 -3.23
CA ARG A 208 -4.10 -7.62 -3.51
C ARG A 208 -4.57 -7.42 -4.95
N PRO A 209 -5.35 -8.37 -5.52
CA PRO A 209 -6.07 -8.12 -6.74
C PRO A 209 -7.26 -7.21 -6.45
N ASN A 210 -7.62 -6.35 -7.40
CA ASN A 210 -8.73 -5.43 -7.26
C ASN A 210 -9.52 -5.33 -8.57
N GLY A 211 -10.77 -4.87 -8.48
CA GLY A 211 -11.67 -4.76 -9.62
C GLY A 211 -13.04 -4.23 -9.22
N PRO A 212 -13.96 -4.04 -10.21
CA PRO A 212 -15.26 -3.45 -9.95
C PRO A 212 -16.18 -4.32 -9.07
N GLU A 213 -16.03 -5.65 -9.11
CA GLU A 213 -16.87 -6.60 -8.35
C GLU A 213 -15.98 -7.69 -7.73
N ARG A 214 -15.16 -7.32 -6.73
CA ARG A 214 -14.35 -8.31 -6.00
C ARG A 214 -15.25 -9.30 -5.26
N PRO A 215 -14.85 -10.59 -5.19
CA PRO A 215 -13.66 -11.20 -5.77
C PRO A 215 -13.82 -11.66 -7.23
N HIS A 216 -14.99 -11.50 -7.84
CA HIS A 216 -15.36 -12.14 -9.10
C HIS A 216 -14.88 -11.40 -10.35
N VAL A 217 -14.92 -10.04 -10.36
CA VAL A 217 -14.48 -9.24 -11.51
C VAL A 217 -13.27 -8.41 -11.11
N LEU A 218 -12.11 -8.78 -11.66
CA LEU A 218 -10.81 -8.19 -11.36
C LEU A 218 -10.20 -7.59 -12.62
N ASN A 219 -9.53 -6.45 -12.50
CA ASN A 219 -8.87 -5.79 -13.62
C ASN A 219 -7.59 -5.05 -13.26
N ARG A 220 -7.12 -5.15 -12.01
CA ARG A 220 -5.91 -4.46 -11.55
C ARG A 220 -5.26 -5.12 -10.35
N LEU A 221 -3.96 -4.87 -10.23
CA LEU A 221 -3.16 -5.14 -9.04
C LEU A 221 -3.12 -3.86 -8.20
N GLU A 222 -3.28 -3.98 -6.90
CA GLU A 222 -3.19 -2.89 -5.92
C GLU A 222 -2.05 -3.18 -4.94
N LEU A 223 -0.93 -2.45 -5.07
CA LEU A 223 0.17 -2.46 -4.10
C LEU A 223 -0.16 -1.49 -2.96
N ARG A 224 -0.20 -1.99 -1.72
CA ARG A 224 -0.72 -1.29 -0.53
C ARG A 224 0.34 -1.03 0.54
N ILE A 225 1.47 -1.69 0.43
CA ILE A 225 2.50 -1.69 1.48
C ILE A 225 3.21 -0.34 1.67
N CYS A 226 3.19 0.53 0.66
CA CYS A 226 3.97 1.75 0.66
C CYS A 226 3.49 2.74 1.74
N ASP A 227 4.42 3.28 2.51
CA ASP A 227 4.19 4.48 3.31
C ASP A 227 3.87 5.68 2.41
N LEU A 228 3.40 6.77 2.98
CA LEU A 228 3.15 8.02 2.27
C LEU A 228 4.46 8.59 1.71
N VAL A 229 4.59 8.59 0.39
CA VAL A 229 5.70 9.24 -0.32
C VAL A 229 5.31 10.69 -0.61
N ALA A 230 5.94 11.62 0.08
CA ALA A 230 5.62 13.05 -0.06
C ALA A 230 6.09 13.61 -1.42
N ASP A 231 7.25 13.18 -1.90
CA ASP A 231 7.81 13.56 -3.20
C ASP A 231 7.12 12.80 -4.34
N VAL A 232 6.45 13.53 -5.22
CA VAL A 232 5.69 12.96 -6.34
C VAL A 232 6.61 12.34 -7.40
N ASP A 233 7.79 12.89 -7.63
CA ASP A 233 8.73 12.32 -8.61
C ASP A 233 9.31 10.99 -8.10
N LEU A 234 9.60 10.89 -6.80
CA LEU A 234 9.99 9.62 -6.18
C LEU A 234 8.85 8.59 -6.26
N LEU A 235 7.60 8.98 -5.97
CA LEU A 235 6.45 8.09 -6.11
C LEU A 235 6.30 7.55 -7.54
N LEU A 236 6.44 8.42 -8.53
CA LEU A 236 6.38 8.04 -9.94
C LEU A 236 7.55 7.13 -10.34
N ALA A 237 8.74 7.33 -9.79
CA ALA A 237 9.89 6.44 -10.01
C ALA A 237 9.65 5.04 -9.41
N ILE A 238 9.11 4.95 -8.19
CA ILE A 238 8.69 3.69 -7.56
C ILE A 238 7.63 2.99 -8.43
N THR A 239 6.66 3.75 -8.93
CA THR A 239 5.60 3.22 -9.82
C THR A 239 6.18 2.72 -11.14
N ALA A 240 7.16 3.42 -11.70
CA ALA A 240 7.83 3.01 -12.93
C ALA A 240 8.62 1.70 -12.75
N LEU A 241 9.30 1.55 -11.61
CA LEU A 241 9.97 0.29 -11.26
C LEU A 241 8.96 -0.87 -11.19
N LEU A 242 7.82 -0.66 -10.53
CA LEU A 242 6.75 -1.66 -10.43
C LEU A 242 6.17 -2.01 -11.82
N GLU A 243 5.86 -1.01 -12.65
CA GLU A 243 5.35 -1.21 -14.00
C GLU A 243 6.33 -2.01 -14.86
N LEU A 244 7.60 -1.62 -14.87
CA LEU A 244 8.64 -2.29 -15.65
C LEU A 244 8.89 -3.73 -15.13
N ARG A 245 8.78 -3.95 -13.82
CA ARG A 245 8.90 -5.28 -13.24
C ARG A 245 7.78 -6.22 -13.73
N ILE A 246 6.54 -5.73 -13.82
CA ILE A 246 5.42 -6.50 -14.37
C ILE A 246 5.56 -6.72 -15.88
N ILE A 247 6.08 -5.74 -16.63
CA ILE A 247 6.39 -5.92 -18.07
C ILE A 247 7.47 -6.99 -18.25
N ASN A 248 8.49 -7.00 -17.39
CA ASN A 248 9.55 -8.02 -17.43
C ASN A 248 8.99 -9.42 -17.14
N LEU A 249 8.13 -9.55 -16.14
CA LEU A 249 7.40 -10.78 -15.87
C LEU A 249 6.59 -11.25 -17.10
N LYS A 250 5.80 -10.36 -17.70
CA LYS A 250 5.01 -10.66 -18.91
C LYS A 250 5.85 -11.22 -20.03
N ASN A 251 7.08 -10.71 -20.22
CA ASN A 251 7.99 -11.15 -21.27
C ASN A 251 8.66 -12.51 -20.94
N ASN A 252 8.74 -12.88 -19.67
CA ASN A 252 9.45 -14.07 -19.19
C ASN A 252 8.79 -14.69 -17.95
N MET A 253 7.53 -15.14 -18.06
CA MET A 253 6.77 -15.68 -16.93
C MET A 253 7.50 -16.81 -16.22
N LYS A 254 8.03 -17.79 -16.95
CA LYS A 254 8.79 -18.93 -16.36
C LYS A 254 10.00 -18.52 -15.53
N LYS A 255 10.59 -17.36 -15.80
CA LYS A 255 11.78 -16.84 -15.06
C LYS A 255 11.36 -16.06 -13.81
N PHE A 256 10.18 -15.43 -13.82
CA PHE A 256 9.81 -14.43 -12.83
C PHE A 256 8.54 -14.75 -12.04
N ASP A 257 7.71 -15.70 -12.46
CA ASP A 257 6.61 -16.18 -11.61
C ASP A 257 7.18 -17.02 -10.46
N PRO A 258 6.97 -16.62 -9.18
CA PRO A 258 7.56 -17.30 -8.04
C PRO A 258 7.21 -18.78 -7.94
N ILE A 259 6.01 -19.22 -8.30
CA ILE A 259 5.63 -20.63 -8.23
C ILE A 259 6.29 -21.48 -9.31
N GLU A 260 6.76 -20.87 -10.42
CA GLU A 260 7.45 -21.55 -11.50
C GLU A 260 8.99 -21.52 -11.33
N ALA A 261 9.51 -20.42 -10.75
CA ALA A 261 10.93 -20.09 -10.76
C ALA A 261 11.65 -20.29 -9.41
N SER A 262 10.89 -20.50 -8.32
CA SER A 262 11.46 -20.72 -6.99
C SER A 262 11.77 -22.19 -6.72
N SER A 263 12.75 -22.42 -5.84
CA SER A 263 12.98 -23.73 -5.22
C SER A 263 12.10 -23.98 -3.98
N LYS A 264 11.27 -23.01 -3.60
CA LYS A 264 10.42 -23.04 -2.41
C LYS A 264 8.98 -23.38 -2.76
N THR A 265 8.26 -23.98 -1.80
CA THR A 265 6.81 -24.19 -1.95
C THR A 265 6.04 -22.88 -1.89
N GLN A 266 4.79 -22.91 -2.30
CA GLN A 266 3.88 -21.77 -2.26
C GLN A 266 3.69 -21.23 -0.83
N GLU A 267 3.58 -22.11 0.14
CA GLU A 267 3.44 -21.78 1.57
C GLU A 267 4.72 -21.13 2.12
N GLU A 268 5.89 -21.70 1.78
CA GLU A 268 7.18 -21.11 2.16
C GLU A 268 7.36 -19.71 1.57
N LEU A 269 6.92 -19.50 0.31
CA LEU A 269 6.98 -18.19 -0.34
C LEU A 269 6.07 -17.16 0.34
N ALA A 270 4.87 -17.56 0.76
CA ALA A 270 3.96 -16.68 1.49
C ALA A 270 4.55 -16.25 2.84
N LEU A 271 5.09 -17.19 3.61
CA LEU A 271 5.76 -16.91 4.89
C LEU A 271 6.99 -16.03 4.73
N LEU A 272 7.82 -16.34 3.72
CA LEU A 272 9.02 -15.54 3.41
C LEU A 272 8.68 -14.11 3.02
N ALA A 273 7.62 -13.91 2.23
CA ALA A 273 7.16 -12.58 1.87
C ALA A 273 6.73 -11.78 3.11
N ASP A 274 5.96 -12.40 4.02
CA ASP A 274 5.53 -11.78 5.26
C ASP A 274 6.69 -11.44 6.20
N GLU A 275 7.68 -12.32 6.30
CA GLU A 275 8.90 -12.08 7.07
C GLU A 275 9.72 -10.92 6.49
N ASN A 276 9.92 -10.91 5.18
CA ASN A 276 10.61 -9.81 4.48
C ASN A 276 9.92 -8.46 4.67
N ASP A 277 8.57 -8.43 4.63
CA ASP A 277 7.80 -7.21 4.85
C ASP A 277 8.08 -6.63 6.25
N LEU A 278 8.15 -7.48 7.28
CA LEU A 278 8.47 -7.05 8.66
C LEU A 278 9.93 -6.61 8.81
N ILE A 279 10.88 -7.34 8.22
CA ILE A 279 12.31 -6.97 8.25
C ILE A 279 12.53 -5.63 7.54
N ALA A 280 11.87 -5.40 6.38
CA ALA A 280 11.94 -4.13 5.67
C ALA A 280 11.28 -3.00 6.45
N ALA A 281 10.19 -3.24 7.20
CA ALA A 281 9.58 -2.24 8.07
C ALA A 281 10.54 -1.76 9.17
N GLN A 282 11.37 -2.66 9.70
CA GLN A 282 12.36 -2.32 10.73
C GLN A 282 13.56 -1.53 10.18
N SER A 283 14.12 -1.93 9.03
CA SER A 283 15.43 -1.47 8.59
C SER A 283 15.47 -0.92 7.15
N SER A 284 14.34 -0.89 6.44
CA SER A 284 14.19 -0.43 5.05
C SER A 284 15.33 -0.87 4.13
N LEU A 285 16.05 0.08 3.54
CA LEU A 285 17.14 -0.18 2.58
C LEU A 285 18.35 -0.91 3.19
N ASP A 286 18.50 -0.91 4.51
CA ASP A 286 19.61 -1.60 5.20
C ASP A 286 19.23 -3.02 5.65
N ALA A 287 18.00 -3.45 5.38
CA ALA A 287 17.47 -4.77 5.69
C ALA A 287 18.26 -5.90 5.01
N ASN A 288 18.42 -7.02 5.73
CA ASN A 288 18.85 -8.28 5.13
C ASN A 288 17.60 -9.13 4.86
N LEU A 289 17.19 -9.21 3.62
CA LEU A 289 15.99 -9.91 3.17
C LEU A 289 16.34 -11.32 2.68
N PHE A 290 15.32 -12.16 2.49
CA PHE A 290 15.46 -13.48 1.89
C PHE A 290 14.94 -13.47 0.46
N HIS A 291 15.81 -13.76 -0.53
CA HIS A 291 15.43 -13.74 -1.94
C HIS A 291 14.48 -14.90 -2.25
N TRP A 292 13.33 -14.61 -2.84
CA TRP A 292 12.26 -15.60 -3.08
C TRP A 292 12.67 -16.78 -3.99
N LYS A 293 13.65 -16.62 -4.89
CA LYS A 293 14.09 -17.73 -5.78
C LYS A 293 14.72 -18.89 -5.03
N ASN A 294 15.49 -18.62 -3.99
CA ASN A 294 16.34 -19.62 -3.35
C ASN A 294 16.40 -19.51 -1.82
N GLY A 295 15.72 -18.55 -1.21
CA GLY A 295 15.74 -18.29 0.22
C GLY A 295 17.07 -17.78 0.79
N LYS A 296 18.04 -17.41 -0.04
CA LYS A 296 19.31 -16.86 0.45
C LYS A 296 19.14 -15.42 0.91
N GLN A 297 19.88 -15.05 1.94
CA GLN A 297 19.93 -13.67 2.37
C GLN A 297 20.57 -12.77 1.31
N ILE A 298 20.00 -11.58 1.15
CA ILE A 298 20.45 -10.52 0.26
C ILE A 298 20.19 -9.16 0.91
N LYS A 299 21.11 -8.21 0.78
CA LYS A 299 20.87 -6.84 1.17
C LYS A 299 19.74 -6.23 0.35
N CYS A 300 18.82 -5.53 0.98
CA CYS A 300 17.70 -4.88 0.30
C CYS A 300 18.18 -3.96 -0.86
N ARG A 301 19.25 -3.16 -0.63
CA ARG A 301 19.85 -2.29 -1.66
C ARG A 301 20.38 -3.08 -2.85
N ASP A 302 21.01 -4.23 -2.60
CA ASP A 302 21.58 -5.07 -3.66
C ASP A 302 20.45 -5.70 -4.48
N TRP A 303 19.39 -6.16 -3.83
CA TRP A 303 18.22 -6.71 -4.52
C TRP A 303 17.49 -5.65 -5.37
N ILE A 304 17.33 -4.43 -4.85
CA ILE A 304 16.79 -3.31 -5.64
C ILE A 304 17.68 -3.01 -6.86
N ASN A 305 19.01 -3.04 -6.70
CA ASN A 305 19.93 -2.86 -7.80
C ASN A 305 19.81 -3.97 -8.85
N GLU A 306 19.65 -5.24 -8.44
CA GLU A 306 19.37 -6.35 -9.35
C GLU A 306 18.08 -6.11 -10.14
N LEU A 307 16.98 -5.67 -9.47
CA LEU A 307 15.76 -5.31 -10.17
C LEU A 307 15.95 -4.18 -11.18
N LEU A 308 16.66 -3.13 -10.82
CA LEU A 308 16.94 -1.99 -11.70
C LEU A 308 17.73 -2.44 -12.94
N LEU A 309 18.75 -3.29 -12.77
CA LEU A 309 19.50 -3.86 -13.90
C LEU A 309 18.62 -4.72 -14.81
N ASP A 310 17.75 -5.53 -14.24
CA ASP A 310 16.81 -6.39 -14.98
C ASP A 310 15.81 -5.58 -15.83
N VAL A 311 15.35 -4.41 -15.33
CA VAL A 311 14.28 -3.64 -16.00
C VAL A 311 14.79 -2.46 -16.84
N THR A 312 16.01 -1.97 -16.63
CA THR A 312 16.59 -0.84 -17.39
C THR A 312 16.50 -1.01 -18.92
N PRO A 313 16.73 -2.20 -19.51
CA PRO A 313 16.58 -2.39 -20.95
C PRO A 313 15.15 -2.16 -21.47
N LEU A 314 14.14 -2.20 -20.59
CA LEU A 314 12.72 -2.03 -20.93
C LEU A 314 12.26 -0.56 -20.81
N ALA A 315 13.10 0.32 -20.26
CA ALA A 315 12.79 1.73 -20.01
C ALA A 315 12.94 2.64 -21.24
N LYS A 316 13.13 2.05 -22.44
CA LYS A 316 13.35 2.76 -23.72
C LYS A 316 12.05 3.16 -24.41
#